data_874e03f2f8bbf41714650ca3d22a0cf5
#
_entry.id   874e03f2f8bbf41714650ca3d22a0cf5
#
_cell.length_a   1.000
_cell.length_b   1.000
_cell.length_c   1.000
_cell.angle_alpha   90.00
_cell.angle_beta   90.00
_cell.angle_gamma   90.00
#
_symmetry.space_group_name_H-M   'P 1'
#
loop_
_entity.id
_entity.type
_entity.pdbx_description
1 polymer ?
#
loop_
_entity_poly.entity_id
_entity_poly.type
_entity_poly.pdbx_seq_one_letter_code
_entity_poly.pdbx_strand_id
1 'polypeptide(L)'
;MIKNLIVASPGTCLLQLDYSQAELRVLAMLSRDPALIDIYVSGKDLHDAIADMMFGPGAHKDKELRNLAKTINFGIAYGRGAGSIATTFNKTMKEAQDIIDKWFKPMPKVREFIMNRRRMADRGEPCVTIFGRERHFVITDSELHHIQNEYINTPIQGTASDFTMLSLLNIYDYLESNWKGKARLVSTVHDSIILEVEDKPEYLKEIGNACVDIMAQTPLEYVPDCPVPFVADAEIGYKWGEMYKLDMETGLPKPKD
;
A
#
# COMPACT_ATOMS: atom_id res chain seq x y z
N MET A 1 11.55 -21.61 2.68
CA MET A 1 10.57 -20.66 2.15
C MET A 1 11.05 -20.22 0.77
N ILE A 2 10.16 -20.08 -0.24
CA ILE A 2 10.54 -19.84 -1.67
C ILE A 2 11.43 -18.61 -1.83
N LYS A 3 11.14 -17.50 -1.11
CA LYS A 3 11.96 -16.27 -1.19
C LYS A 3 13.45 -16.50 -0.91
N ASN A 4 13.80 -17.47 -0.08
CA ASN A 4 15.22 -17.76 0.23
C ASN A 4 15.98 -18.47 -0.90
N LEU A 5 15.29 -18.91 -1.94
CA LEU A 5 15.90 -19.50 -3.13
C LEU A 5 16.37 -18.44 -4.13
N ILE A 6 15.88 -17.21 -4.00
CA ILE A 6 16.29 -16.07 -4.83
C ILE A 6 17.45 -15.39 -4.15
N VAL A 7 18.62 -15.48 -4.79
CA VAL A 7 19.90 -14.98 -4.28
C VAL A 7 20.53 -14.02 -5.28
N ALA A 8 21.26 -13.04 -4.78
CA ALA A 8 22.04 -12.14 -5.60
C ALA A 8 23.16 -12.85 -6.34
N SER A 9 23.54 -12.39 -7.52
CA SER A 9 24.71 -12.86 -8.26
C SER A 9 26.02 -12.53 -7.50
N PRO A 10 27.12 -13.27 -7.74
CA PRO A 10 28.40 -12.95 -7.11
C PRO A 10 28.82 -11.49 -7.36
N GLY A 11 29.17 -10.76 -6.30
CA GLY A 11 29.58 -9.37 -6.34
C GLY A 11 28.42 -8.35 -6.43
N THR A 12 27.18 -8.82 -6.27
CA THR A 12 25.99 -7.95 -6.23
C THR A 12 25.17 -8.20 -4.96
N CYS A 13 24.21 -7.33 -4.68
CA CYS A 13 23.16 -7.54 -3.69
C CYS A 13 21.79 -7.20 -4.29
N LEU A 14 20.72 -7.69 -3.66
CA LEU A 14 19.35 -7.32 -3.99
C LEU A 14 18.99 -6.03 -3.27
N LEU A 15 18.39 -5.10 -4.00
CA LEU A 15 17.77 -3.88 -3.47
C LEU A 15 16.27 -3.98 -3.73
N GLN A 16 15.47 -4.10 -2.70
CA GLN A 16 14.01 -4.08 -2.76
C GLN A 16 13.51 -2.70 -2.40
N LEU A 17 12.65 -2.17 -3.24
CA LEU A 17 11.94 -0.91 -3.05
C LEU A 17 10.46 -1.23 -2.88
N ASP A 18 9.79 -0.70 -1.87
CA ASP A 18 8.42 -1.06 -1.52
C ASP A 18 7.61 0.17 -1.14
N TYR A 19 6.42 0.34 -1.74
CA TYR A 19 5.54 1.43 -1.34
C TYR A 19 5.01 1.25 0.07
N SER A 20 5.19 2.24 0.91
CA SER A 20 4.62 2.22 2.26
C SER A 20 3.12 2.50 2.21
N GLN A 21 2.31 1.46 2.51
CA GLN A 21 0.84 1.55 2.59
C GLN A 21 0.18 2.05 1.30
N ALA A 22 0.66 1.63 0.12
CA ALA A 22 0.20 2.09 -1.18
C ALA A 22 -1.34 2.16 -1.31
N GLU A 23 -2.01 1.08 -1.00
CA GLU A 23 -3.47 0.98 -1.17
C GLU A 23 -4.25 1.92 -0.26
N LEU A 24 -3.80 2.14 0.98
CA LEU A 24 -4.46 3.06 1.91
C LEU A 24 -4.21 4.54 1.53
N ARG A 25 -3.06 4.85 0.92
CA ARG A 25 -2.80 6.15 0.32
C ARG A 25 -3.66 6.37 -0.93
N VAL A 26 -3.83 5.35 -1.76
CA VAL A 26 -4.78 5.38 -2.89
C VAL A 26 -6.21 5.57 -2.39
N LEU A 27 -6.62 4.90 -1.31
CA LEU A 27 -7.95 5.11 -0.72
C LEU A 27 -8.12 6.56 -0.25
N ALA A 28 -7.11 7.15 0.41
CA ALA A 28 -7.13 8.56 0.80
C ALA A 28 -7.26 9.50 -0.41
N MET A 29 -6.50 9.23 -1.47
CA MET A 29 -6.53 9.96 -2.72
C MET A 29 -7.92 9.89 -3.41
N LEU A 30 -8.49 8.68 -3.52
CA LEU A 30 -9.77 8.46 -4.22
C LEU A 30 -10.97 8.96 -3.42
N SER A 31 -10.97 8.78 -2.09
CA SER A 31 -12.07 9.23 -1.23
C SER A 31 -12.04 10.73 -0.94
N ARG A 32 -10.87 11.37 -1.05
CA ARG A 32 -10.66 12.76 -0.65
C ARG A 32 -11.09 13.03 0.80
N ASP A 33 -10.94 12.04 1.67
CA ASP A 33 -11.32 12.19 3.07
C ASP A 33 -10.32 13.06 3.83
N PRO A 34 -10.74 14.20 4.42
CA PRO A 34 -9.81 15.12 5.04
C PRO A 34 -9.08 14.53 6.25
N ALA A 35 -9.74 13.66 7.04
CA ALA A 35 -9.10 13.06 8.21
C ALA A 35 -8.02 12.05 7.80
N LEU A 36 -8.29 11.25 6.75
CA LEU A 36 -7.32 10.30 6.24
C LEU A 36 -6.14 11.01 5.53
N ILE A 37 -6.42 12.09 4.81
CA ILE A 37 -5.40 12.94 4.19
C ILE A 37 -4.50 13.57 5.25
N ASP A 38 -5.07 14.15 6.33
CA ASP A 38 -4.31 14.80 7.41
C ASP A 38 -3.32 13.84 8.08
N ILE A 39 -3.71 12.57 8.27
CA ILE A 39 -2.81 11.55 8.82
C ILE A 39 -1.54 11.42 7.98
N TYR A 40 -1.69 11.29 6.64
CA TYR A 40 -0.54 11.12 5.75
C TYR A 40 0.28 12.39 5.57
N VAL A 41 -0.36 13.55 5.46
CA VAL A 41 0.32 14.85 5.30
C VAL A 41 1.08 15.23 6.58
N SER A 42 0.52 14.90 7.77
CA SER A 42 1.19 15.17 9.05
C SER A 42 2.27 14.14 9.41
N GLY A 43 2.48 13.09 8.60
CA GLY A 43 3.48 12.05 8.85
C GLY A 43 3.17 11.13 10.05
N LYS A 44 1.92 11.11 10.52
CA LYS A 44 1.49 10.22 11.61
C LYS A 44 1.42 8.77 11.12
N ASP A 45 1.66 7.82 12.04
CA ASP A 45 1.35 6.42 11.77
C ASP A 45 -0.17 6.25 11.68
N LEU A 46 -0.62 5.67 10.55
CA LEU A 46 -2.05 5.48 10.29
C LEU A 46 -2.74 4.62 11.35
N HIS A 47 -2.07 3.54 11.77
CA HIS A 47 -2.66 2.61 12.72
C HIS A 47 -2.76 3.22 14.12
N ASP A 48 -1.79 4.04 14.49
CA ASP A 48 -1.80 4.80 15.73
C ASP A 48 -2.91 5.86 15.72
N ALA A 49 -3.01 6.63 14.65
CA ALA A 49 -4.03 7.65 14.50
C ALA A 49 -5.45 7.04 14.56
N ILE A 50 -5.67 5.92 13.86
CA ILE A 50 -6.98 5.27 13.86
C ILE A 50 -7.28 4.59 15.21
N ALA A 51 -6.28 4.01 15.88
CA ALA A 51 -6.48 3.50 17.24
C ALA A 51 -6.99 4.60 18.18
N ASP A 52 -6.36 5.78 18.12
CA ASP A 52 -6.78 6.93 18.94
C ASP A 52 -8.16 7.46 18.54
N MET A 53 -8.50 7.50 17.27
CA MET A 53 -9.82 7.90 16.79
C MET A 53 -10.93 6.94 17.23
N MET A 54 -10.66 5.64 17.25
CA MET A 54 -11.64 4.61 17.57
C MET A 54 -11.84 4.39 19.08
N PHE A 55 -10.75 4.43 19.84
CA PHE A 55 -10.72 3.99 21.23
C PHE A 55 -10.38 5.13 22.21
N GLY A 56 -10.03 6.31 21.71
CA GLY A 56 -9.71 7.51 22.47
C GLY A 56 -8.22 7.84 22.52
N PRO A 57 -7.85 9.09 22.87
CA PRO A 57 -6.48 9.56 22.86
C PRO A 57 -5.52 8.68 23.66
N GLY A 58 -4.40 8.26 23.06
CA GLY A 58 -3.39 7.41 23.68
C GLY A 58 -3.66 5.90 23.56
N ALA A 59 -4.75 5.49 22.88
CA ALA A 59 -5.06 4.08 22.66
C ALA A 59 -3.99 3.36 21.84
N HIS A 60 -3.25 4.07 20.97
CA HIS A 60 -2.13 3.51 20.20
C HIS A 60 -0.99 2.96 21.08
N LYS A 61 -0.86 3.40 22.33
CA LYS A 61 0.13 2.91 23.30
C LYS A 61 -0.21 1.51 23.82
N ASP A 62 -1.47 1.12 23.75
CA ASP A 62 -1.92 -0.22 24.03
C ASP A 62 -1.73 -1.10 22.78
N LYS A 63 -0.83 -2.09 22.89
CA LYS A 63 -0.47 -2.96 21.76
C LYS A 63 -1.66 -3.78 21.24
N GLU A 64 -2.60 -4.15 22.12
CA GLU A 64 -3.79 -4.91 21.71
C GLU A 64 -4.77 -4.03 20.95
N LEU A 65 -5.04 -2.82 21.43
CA LEU A 65 -5.91 -1.86 20.76
C LEU A 65 -5.31 -1.41 19.41
N ARG A 66 -4.01 -1.18 19.37
CA ARG A 66 -3.31 -0.86 18.13
C ARG A 66 -3.40 -1.98 17.08
N ASN A 67 -3.18 -3.23 17.50
CA ASN A 67 -3.30 -4.39 16.60
C ASN A 67 -4.75 -4.61 16.16
N LEU A 68 -5.71 -4.36 17.05
CA LEU A 68 -7.13 -4.40 16.74
C LEU A 68 -7.46 -3.35 15.66
N ALA A 69 -7.05 -2.08 15.86
CA ALA A 69 -7.22 -1.02 14.88
C ALA A 69 -6.59 -1.37 13.52
N LYS A 70 -5.38 -1.93 13.51
CA LYS A 70 -4.71 -2.37 12.29
C LYS A 70 -5.51 -3.42 11.54
N THR A 71 -6.02 -4.44 12.24
CA THR A 71 -6.81 -5.52 11.62
C THR A 71 -8.15 -5.01 11.09
N ILE A 72 -8.80 -4.10 11.83
CA ILE A 72 -10.05 -3.45 11.42
C ILE A 72 -9.80 -2.56 10.19
N ASN A 73 -8.74 -1.78 10.19
CA ASN A 73 -8.35 -0.91 9.07
C ASN A 73 -8.27 -1.66 7.76
N PHE A 74 -7.45 -2.70 7.71
CA PHE A 74 -7.35 -3.53 6.50
C PHE A 74 -8.69 -4.19 6.17
N GLY A 75 -9.41 -4.71 7.19
CA GLY A 75 -10.69 -5.34 6.97
C GLY A 75 -11.70 -4.42 6.29
N ILE A 76 -11.93 -3.23 6.83
CA ILE A 76 -12.95 -2.30 6.33
C ILE A 76 -12.52 -1.66 5.01
N ALA A 77 -11.25 -1.29 4.87
CA ALA A 77 -10.71 -0.73 3.62
C ALA A 77 -10.94 -1.67 2.42
N TYR A 78 -10.89 -2.98 2.67
CA TYR A 78 -11.16 -4.02 1.65
C TYR A 78 -12.62 -4.50 1.61
N GLY A 79 -13.55 -3.78 2.23
CA GLY A 79 -14.97 -4.03 2.15
C GLY A 79 -15.49 -5.15 3.06
N ARG A 80 -14.72 -5.62 4.05
CA ARG A 80 -15.25 -6.58 5.03
C ARG A 80 -16.45 -6.01 5.77
N GLY A 81 -17.55 -6.76 5.77
CA GLY A 81 -18.76 -6.42 6.50
C GLY A 81 -18.77 -6.92 7.94
N ALA A 82 -19.86 -6.59 8.66
CA ALA A 82 -20.03 -6.94 10.07
C ALA A 82 -19.93 -8.45 10.35
N GLY A 83 -20.40 -9.32 9.45
CA GLY A 83 -20.28 -10.77 9.61
C GLY A 83 -18.84 -11.26 9.70
N SER A 84 -17.95 -10.75 8.82
CA SER A 84 -16.53 -11.10 8.85
C SER A 84 -15.83 -10.58 10.11
N ILE A 85 -16.16 -9.36 10.55
CA ILE A 85 -15.60 -8.76 11.78
C ILE A 85 -16.11 -9.51 13.00
N ALA A 86 -17.40 -9.86 13.07
CA ALA A 86 -17.99 -10.65 14.14
C ALA A 86 -17.27 -11.99 14.34
N THR A 87 -17.04 -12.70 13.23
CA THR A 87 -16.33 -13.99 13.26
C THR A 87 -14.87 -13.83 13.67
N THR A 88 -14.16 -12.84 13.10
CA THR A 88 -12.71 -12.63 13.37
C THR A 88 -12.44 -12.28 14.84
N PHE A 89 -13.34 -11.49 15.47
CA PHE A 89 -13.14 -10.98 16.83
C PHE A 89 -14.04 -11.63 17.88
N ASN A 90 -14.74 -12.72 17.52
CA ASN A 90 -15.71 -13.40 18.37
C ASN A 90 -16.72 -12.42 19.03
N LYS A 91 -17.32 -11.56 18.19
CA LYS A 91 -18.29 -10.53 18.56
C LYS A 91 -19.67 -10.85 18.01
N THR A 92 -20.68 -10.24 18.60
CA THR A 92 -22.03 -10.26 18.02
C THR A 92 -22.08 -9.37 16.76
N MET A 93 -23.08 -9.61 15.91
CA MET A 93 -23.31 -8.78 14.72
C MET A 93 -23.48 -7.29 15.07
N LYS A 94 -24.14 -7.00 16.21
CA LYS A 94 -24.34 -5.63 16.69
C LYS A 94 -23.02 -4.98 17.08
N GLU A 95 -22.20 -5.64 17.89
CA GLU A 95 -20.88 -5.13 18.29
C GLU A 95 -19.96 -4.93 17.07
N ALA A 96 -20.00 -5.85 16.09
CA ALA A 96 -19.24 -5.71 14.84
C ALA A 96 -19.70 -4.50 14.02
N GLN A 97 -21.00 -4.24 13.96
CA GLN A 97 -21.54 -3.05 13.30
C GLN A 97 -21.13 -1.77 14.02
N ASP A 98 -21.19 -1.76 15.37
CA ASP A 98 -20.75 -0.62 16.20
C ASP A 98 -19.24 -0.31 15.97
N ILE A 99 -18.40 -1.33 15.77
CA ILE A 99 -16.98 -1.17 15.43
C ILE A 99 -16.83 -0.52 14.06
N ILE A 100 -17.57 -0.98 13.06
CA ILE A 100 -17.57 -0.40 11.70
C ILE A 100 -18.01 1.06 11.74
N ASP A 101 -19.07 1.37 12.45
CA ASP A 101 -19.60 2.74 12.55
C ASP A 101 -18.63 3.68 13.30
N LYS A 102 -17.95 3.18 14.34
CA LYS A 102 -16.86 3.92 15.00
C LYS A 102 -15.70 4.22 14.06
N TRP A 103 -15.32 3.27 13.21
CA TRP A 103 -14.26 3.47 12.22
C TRP A 103 -14.63 4.51 11.16
N PHE A 104 -15.87 4.47 10.67
CA PHE A 104 -16.33 5.43 9.65
C PHE A 104 -16.64 6.83 10.21
N LYS A 105 -16.90 6.95 11.50
CA LYS A 105 -17.32 8.22 12.11
C LYS A 105 -16.37 9.38 11.83
N PRO A 106 -15.03 9.23 11.99
CA PRO A 106 -14.07 10.29 11.64
C PRO A 106 -13.79 10.41 10.15
N MET A 107 -14.20 9.43 9.32
CA MET A 107 -13.87 9.35 7.90
C MET A 107 -15.13 9.21 7.02
N PRO A 108 -16.00 10.23 6.99
CA PRO A 108 -17.29 10.16 6.28
C PRO A 108 -17.13 10.04 4.75
N LYS A 109 -16.07 10.61 4.17
CA LYS A 109 -15.81 10.53 2.73
C LYS A 109 -15.32 9.14 2.30
N VAL A 110 -14.59 8.43 3.14
CA VAL A 110 -14.27 7.01 2.90
C VAL A 110 -15.55 6.18 2.89
N ARG A 111 -16.47 6.42 3.85
CA ARG A 111 -17.78 5.75 3.86
C ARG A 111 -18.57 6.02 2.58
N GLU A 112 -18.63 7.28 2.15
CA GLU A 112 -19.31 7.69 0.91
C GLU A 112 -18.72 6.96 -0.31
N PHE A 113 -17.39 6.92 -0.42
CA PHE A 113 -16.67 6.21 -1.48
C PHE A 113 -17.07 4.73 -1.52
N ILE A 114 -16.96 4.00 -0.40
CA ILE A 114 -17.28 2.58 -0.33
C ILE A 114 -18.74 2.32 -0.68
N MET A 115 -19.68 3.10 -0.13
CA MET A 115 -21.10 2.94 -0.41
C MET A 115 -21.45 3.25 -1.87
N ASN A 116 -20.73 4.19 -2.49
CA ASN A 116 -20.91 4.51 -3.90
C ASN A 116 -20.42 3.33 -4.79
N ARG A 117 -19.26 2.74 -4.49
CA ARG A 117 -18.74 1.58 -5.23
C ARG A 117 -19.70 0.37 -5.15
N ARG A 118 -20.29 0.10 -4.00
CA ARG A 118 -21.32 -0.93 -3.86
C ARG A 118 -22.53 -0.66 -4.74
N ARG A 119 -23.04 0.58 -4.75
CA ARG A 119 -24.17 0.98 -5.63
C ARG A 119 -23.85 0.84 -7.11
N MET A 120 -22.61 1.13 -7.52
CA MET A 120 -22.15 0.88 -8.90
C MET A 120 -22.19 -0.61 -9.25
N ALA A 121 -21.76 -1.49 -8.33
CA ALA A 121 -21.88 -2.94 -8.51
C ALA A 121 -23.34 -3.38 -8.67
N ASP A 122 -24.25 -2.87 -7.82
CA ASP A 122 -25.69 -3.20 -7.88
C ASP A 122 -26.33 -2.80 -9.20
N ARG A 123 -25.79 -1.78 -9.88
CA ARG A 123 -26.28 -1.29 -11.19
C ARG A 123 -25.54 -1.90 -12.38
N GLY A 124 -24.51 -2.71 -12.15
CA GLY A 124 -23.66 -3.25 -13.22
C GLY A 124 -22.88 -2.15 -13.99
N GLU A 125 -22.56 -1.03 -13.34
CA GLU A 125 -21.78 0.04 -13.94
C GLU A 125 -20.32 -0.39 -14.15
N PRO A 126 -19.55 0.20 -15.11
CA PRO A 126 -18.14 -0.14 -15.30
C PRO A 126 -17.30 0.06 -14.05
N CYS A 127 -16.45 -0.94 -13.72
CA CYS A 127 -15.48 -0.85 -12.63
C CYS A 127 -14.11 -0.51 -13.20
N VAL A 128 -13.67 0.73 -13.04
CA VAL A 128 -12.46 1.26 -13.68
C VAL A 128 -11.46 1.82 -12.66
N THR A 129 -10.15 1.73 -12.97
CA THR A 129 -9.07 2.45 -12.28
C THR A 129 -9.02 3.90 -12.78
N ILE A 130 -8.23 4.77 -12.13
CA ILE A 130 -8.03 6.16 -12.58
C ILE A 130 -7.37 6.25 -13.97
N PHE A 131 -6.67 5.20 -14.40
CA PHE A 131 -6.04 5.08 -15.70
C PHE A 131 -6.96 4.46 -16.77
N GLY A 132 -8.26 4.26 -16.45
CA GLY A 132 -9.25 3.73 -17.38
C GLY A 132 -9.15 2.21 -17.61
N ARG A 133 -8.36 1.48 -16.83
CA ARG A 133 -8.34 0.02 -16.89
C ARG A 133 -9.62 -0.53 -16.31
N GLU A 134 -10.39 -1.23 -17.15
CA GLU A 134 -11.71 -1.74 -16.81
C GLU A 134 -11.65 -3.20 -16.38
N ARG A 135 -12.39 -3.55 -15.35
CA ARG A 135 -12.61 -4.92 -14.88
C ARG A 135 -14.08 -5.29 -15.05
N HIS A 136 -14.30 -6.38 -15.77
CA HIS A 136 -15.64 -6.90 -16.04
C HIS A 136 -16.00 -8.01 -15.06
N PHE A 137 -17.28 -8.05 -14.67
CA PHE A 137 -17.84 -9.06 -13.78
C PHE A 137 -19.08 -9.69 -14.38
N VAL A 138 -19.22 -10.99 -14.19
CA VAL A 138 -20.51 -11.67 -14.41
C VAL A 138 -21.26 -11.65 -13.09
N ILE A 139 -22.31 -10.82 -13.02
CA ILE A 139 -23.05 -10.59 -11.78
C ILE A 139 -24.09 -11.69 -11.64
N THR A 140 -23.99 -12.46 -10.56
CA THR A 140 -25.00 -13.46 -10.15
C THR A 140 -25.47 -13.11 -8.73
N ASP A 141 -26.73 -13.41 -8.40
CA ASP A 141 -27.31 -13.09 -7.08
C ASP A 141 -26.51 -13.70 -5.92
N SER A 142 -25.95 -14.91 -6.12
CA SER A 142 -25.15 -15.60 -5.11
C SER A 142 -23.78 -14.96 -4.85
N GLU A 143 -23.25 -14.18 -5.81
CA GLU A 143 -21.91 -13.59 -5.75
C GLU A 143 -21.93 -12.08 -5.56
N LEU A 144 -23.10 -11.45 -5.52
CA LEU A 144 -23.24 -10.00 -5.49
C LEU A 144 -22.41 -9.35 -4.38
N HIS A 145 -22.41 -9.92 -3.16
CA HIS A 145 -21.61 -9.38 -2.05
C HIS A 145 -20.09 -9.45 -2.32
N HIS A 146 -19.61 -10.52 -2.96
CA HIS A 146 -18.22 -10.64 -3.39
C HIS A 146 -17.89 -9.60 -4.45
N ILE A 147 -18.75 -9.46 -5.44
CA ILE A 147 -18.59 -8.47 -6.52
C ILE A 147 -18.59 -7.04 -5.98
N GLN A 148 -19.46 -6.70 -5.02
CA GLN A 148 -19.43 -5.40 -4.34
C GLN A 148 -18.06 -5.10 -3.69
N ASN A 149 -17.42 -6.09 -3.08
CA ASN A 149 -16.07 -5.92 -2.52
C ASN A 149 -15.02 -5.74 -3.61
N GLU A 150 -15.16 -6.44 -4.74
CA GLU A 150 -14.28 -6.25 -5.90
C GLU A 150 -14.41 -4.85 -6.51
N TYR A 151 -15.61 -4.24 -6.51
CA TYR A 151 -15.81 -2.86 -6.94
C TYR A 151 -15.15 -1.83 -6.01
N ILE A 152 -14.98 -2.15 -4.73
CA ILE A 152 -14.21 -1.33 -3.78
C ILE A 152 -12.72 -1.51 -4.05
N ASN A 153 -12.26 -2.76 -4.16
CA ASN A 153 -10.85 -3.12 -4.23
C ASN A 153 -10.21 -2.78 -5.57
N THR A 154 -10.91 -3.00 -6.68
CA THR A 154 -10.35 -2.84 -8.04
C THR A 154 -9.77 -1.42 -8.29
N PRO A 155 -10.47 -0.31 -8.01
CA PRO A 155 -9.89 1.02 -8.20
C PRO A 155 -8.72 1.29 -7.23
N ILE A 156 -8.72 0.71 -6.04
CA ILE A 156 -7.65 0.91 -5.06
C ILE A 156 -6.40 0.11 -5.44
N GLN A 157 -6.52 -1.20 -5.51
CA GLN A 157 -5.40 -2.10 -5.83
C GLN A 157 -4.90 -1.90 -7.26
N GLY A 158 -5.84 -1.70 -8.19
CA GLY A 158 -5.49 -1.43 -9.58
C GLY A 158 -4.67 -0.16 -9.75
N THR A 159 -5.07 0.93 -9.11
CA THR A 159 -4.31 2.20 -9.16
C THR A 159 -2.94 2.06 -8.46
N ALA A 160 -2.87 1.38 -7.29
CA ALA A 160 -1.59 1.11 -6.63
C ALA A 160 -0.65 0.29 -7.52
N SER A 161 -1.18 -0.74 -8.18
CA SER A 161 -0.43 -1.53 -9.16
C SER A 161 0.02 -0.71 -10.35
N ASP A 162 -0.82 0.20 -10.88
CA ASP A 162 -0.46 1.09 -11.97
C ASP A 162 0.69 2.02 -11.57
N PHE A 163 0.67 2.60 -10.37
CA PHE A 163 1.79 3.41 -9.85
C PHE A 163 3.07 2.60 -9.73
N THR A 164 3.01 1.34 -9.26
CA THR A 164 4.18 0.47 -9.19
C THR A 164 4.76 0.19 -10.59
N MET A 165 3.91 -0.08 -11.58
CA MET A 165 4.35 -0.33 -12.94
C MET A 165 4.94 0.91 -13.62
N LEU A 166 4.35 2.09 -13.40
CA LEU A 166 4.89 3.36 -13.90
C LEU A 166 6.23 3.70 -13.24
N SER A 167 6.35 3.48 -11.92
CA SER A 167 7.62 3.65 -11.22
C SER A 167 8.68 2.68 -11.71
N LEU A 168 8.31 1.44 -12.03
CA LEU A 168 9.23 0.46 -12.61
C LEU A 168 9.77 0.94 -13.96
N LEU A 169 8.95 1.54 -14.80
CA LEU A 169 9.39 2.09 -16.09
C LEU A 169 10.34 3.28 -15.88
N ASN A 170 9.99 4.21 -14.98
CA ASN A 170 10.85 5.36 -14.67
C ASN A 170 12.20 4.93 -14.06
N ILE A 171 12.19 3.92 -13.18
CA ILE A 171 13.42 3.32 -12.63
C ILE A 171 14.22 2.62 -13.71
N TYR A 172 13.59 1.90 -14.63
CA TYR A 172 14.28 1.26 -15.74
C TYR A 172 15.04 2.29 -16.59
N ASP A 173 14.38 3.37 -16.98
CA ASP A 173 14.99 4.45 -17.78
C ASP A 173 16.14 5.13 -17.02
N TYR A 174 15.99 5.34 -15.71
CA TYR A 174 17.05 5.88 -14.86
C TYR A 174 18.27 4.94 -14.80
N LEU A 175 18.04 3.63 -14.61
CA LEU A 175 19.14 2.65 -14.54
C LEU A 175 19.87 2.49 -15.88
N GLU A 176 19.14 2.42 -17.00
CA GLU A 176 19.75 2.31 -18.32
C GLU A 176 20.57 3.55 -18.68
N SER A 177 20.15 4.73 -18.24
CA SER A 177 20.84 5.99 -18.53
C SER A 177 22.08 6.22 -17.65
N ASN A 178 22.05 5.78 -16.38
CA ASN A 178 23.08 6.17 -15.39
C ASN A 178 23.89 4.98 -14.85
N TRP A 179 23.30 3.76 -14.82
CA TRP A 179 23.85 2.61 -14.09
C TRP A 179 23.96 1.34 -14.92
N LYS A 180 23.97 1.48 -16.24
CA LYS A 180 24.06 0.36 -17.18
C LYS A 180 25.22 -0.58 -16.84
N GLY A 181 24.91 -1.87 -16.66
CA GLY A 181 25.87 -2.90 -16.29
C GLY A 181 26.25 -2.95 -14.80
N LYS A 182 25.79 -1.99 -13.97
CA LYS A 182 26.05 -1.95 -12.52
C LYS A 182 24.79 -2.23 -11.68
N ALA A 183 23.63 -1.96 -12.25
CA ALA A 183 22.33 -2.25 -11.66
C ALA A 183 21.35 -2.71 -12.72
N ARG A 184 20.40 -3.58 -12.33
CA ARG A 184 19.35 -4.08 -13.23
C ARG A 184 18.07 -4.40 -12.47
N LEU A 185 16.94 -4.30 -13.17
CA LEU A 185 15.67 -4.83 -12.71
C LEU A 185 15.70 -6.35 -12.69
N VAL A 186 15.17 -6.97 -11.63
CA VAL A 186 15.08 -8.43 -11.48
C VAL A 186 13.64 -8.88 -11.46
N SER A 187 12.79 -8.23 -10.67
CA SER A 187 11.41 -8.65 -10.48
C SER A 187 10.55 -7.51 -9.92
N THR A 188 9.24 -7.69 -10.01
CA THR A 188 8.25 -6.92 -9.26
C THR A 188 7.28 -7.88 -8.59
N VAL A 189 6.88 -7.58 -7.34
CA VAL A 189 5.94 -8.41 -6.57
C VAL A 189 5.04 -7.50 -5.77
N HIS A 190 3.76 -7.49 -6.08
CA HIS A 190 2.75 -6.57 -5.51
C HIS A 190 3.13 -5.11 -5.75
N ASP A 191 3.45 -4.39 -4.69
CA ASP A 191 3.84 -2.98 -4.64
C ASP A 191 5.37 -2.78 -4.49
N SER A 192 6.15 -3.87 -4.62
CA SER A 192 7.60 -3.84 -4.53
C SER A 192 8.30 -4.05 -5.87
N ILE A 193 9.45 -3.38 -6.06
CA ILE A 193 10.36 -3.49 -7.19
C ILE A 193 11.69 -4.03 -6.66
N ILE A 194 12.23 -5.05 -7.32
CA ILE A 194 13.48 -5.70 -6.91
C ILE A 194 14.54 -5.44 -7.98
N LEU A 195 15.63 -4.86 -7.55
CA LEU A 195 16.83 -4.61 -8.33
C LEU A 195 17.96 -5.53 -7.87
N GLU A 196 18.91 -5.79 -8.77
CA GLU A 196 20.22 -6.31 -8.42
C GLU A 196 21.25 -5.22 -8.72
N VAL A 197 22.10 -4.91 -7.74
CA VAL A 197 23.05 -3.79 -7.77
C VAL A 197 24.43 -4.29 -7.38
N GLU A 198 25.52 -3.80 -8.02
CA GLU A 198 26.88 -4.04 -7.54
C GLU A 198 27.01 -3.73 -6.05
N ASP A 199 27.60 -4.64 -5.27
CA ASP A 199 27.71 -4.56 -3.82
C ASP A 199 28.76 -3.50 -3.40
N LYS A 200 28.38 -2.23 -3.59
CA LYS A 200 29.15 -1.06 -3.20
C LYS A 200 28.26 -0.07 -2.47
N PRO A 201 28.61 0.31 -1.23
CA PRO A 201 27.78 1.22 -0.42
C PRO A 201 27.42 2.52 -1.14
N GLU A 202 28.37 3.11 -1.88
CA GLU A 202 28.15 4.33 -2.63
C GLU A 202 27.10 4.16 -3.75
N TYR A 203 27.05 3.00 -4.42
CA TYR A 203 26.05 2.69 -5.47
C TYR A 203 24.69 2.43 -4.84
N LEU A 204 24.65 1.65 -3.76
CA LEU A 204 23.42 1.37 -3.03
C LEU A 204 22.78 2.62 -2.46
N LYS A 205 23.59 3.54 -1.91
CA LYS A 205 23.13 4.84 -1.45
C LYS A 205 22.53 5.67 -2.59
N GLU A 206 23.25 5.83 -3.70
CA GLU A 206 22.83 6.71 -4.79
C GLU A 206 21.61 6.13 -5.52
N ILE A 207 21.66 4.85 -5.89
CA ILE A 207 20.55 4.17 -6.57
C ILE A 207 19.33 4.07 -5.65
N GLY A 208 19.54 3.72 -4.38
CA GLY A 208 18.44 3.60 -3.41
C GLY A 208 17.69 4.92 -3.23
N ASN A 209 18.42 6.03 -3.00
CA ASN A 209 17.81 7.35 -2.88
C ASN A 209 17.05 7.75 -4.15
N ALA A 210 17.71 7.66 -5.32
CA ALA A 210 17.08 8.03 -6.58
C ALA A 210 15.82 7.21 -6.88
N CYS A 211 15.86 5.89 -6.64
CA CYS A 211 14.70 5.03 -6.89
C CYS A 211 13.55 5.29 -5.92
N VAL A 212 13.85 5.55 -4.64
CA VAL A 212 12.83 5.95 -3.65
C VAL A 212 12.17 7.26 -4.05
N ASP A 213 12.98 8.25 -4.48
CA ASP A 213 12.46 9.53 -4.97
C ASP A 213 11.61 9.36 -6.25
N ILE A 214 12.05 8.54 -7.19
CA ILE A 214 11.24 8.20 -8.39
C ILE A 214 9.89 7.61 -7.99
N MET A 215 9.88 6.62 -7.08
CA MET A 215 8.63 6.03 -6.60
C MET A 215 7.73 7.06 -5.89
N ALA A 216 8.30 7.95 -5.10
CA ALA A 216 7.54 9.01 -4.42
C ALA A 216 6.95 10.05 -5.39
N GLN A 217 7.65 10.37 -6.47
CA GLN A 217 7.23 11.39 -7.46
C GLN A 217 6.29 10.84 -8.52
N THR A 218 6.43 9.58 -8.92
CA THR A 218 5.62 8.97 -9.99
C THR A 218 4.11 9.18 -9.80
N PRO A 219 3.49 8.94 -8.62
CA PRO A 219 2.06 9.21 -8.44
C PRO A 219 1.67 10.67 -8.67
N LEU A 220 2.55 11.62 -8.34
CA LEU A 220 2.30 13.06 -8.52
C LEU A 220 2.40 13.52 -9.97
N GLU A 221 3.25 12.86 -10.77
CA GLU A 221 3.35 13.12 -12.22
C GLU A 221 2.05 12.78 -12.95
N TYR A 222 1.40 11.68 -12.56
CA TYR A 222 0.16 11.21 -13.20
C TYR A 222 -1.12 11.73 -12.54
N VAL A 223 -1.04 12.14 -11.28
CA VAL A 223 -2.14 12.73 -10.50
C VAL A 223 -1.63 14.02 -9.82
N PRO A 224 -1.48 15.12 -10.57
CA PRO A 224 -0.88 16.36 -10.05
C PRO A 224 -1.61 16.98 -8.86
N ASP A 225 -2.91 16.70 -8.70
CA ASP A 225 -3.72 17.14 -7.56
C ASP A 225 -3.83 16.08 -6.44
N CYS A 226 -2.93 15.10 -6.43
CA CYS A 226 -2.90 14.08 -5.39
C CYS A 226 -2.74 14.71 -4.00
N PRO A 227 -3.69 14.47 -3.08
CA PRO A 227 -3.71 15.16 -1.79
C PRO A 227 -2.79 14.52 -0.74
N VAL A 228 -2.17 13.38 -1.04
CA VAL A 228 -1.34 12.63 -0.10
C VAL A 228 0.04 12.34 -0.70
N PRO A 229 1.12 12.43 0.10
CA PRO A 229 2.43 12.01 -0.34
C PRO A 229 2.48 10.49 -0.49
N PHE A 230 3.18 10.00 -1.51
CA PHE A 230 3.60 8.61 -1.58
C PHE A 230 5.03 8.47 -1.06
N VAL A 231 5.29 7.37 -0.36
CA VAL A 231 6.59 7.08 0.27
C VAL A 231 6.96 5.65 -0.05
N ALA A 232 8.22 5.42 -0.36
CA ALA A 232 8.78 4.08 -0.53
C ALA A 232 9.91 3.84 0.49
N ASP A 233 10.04 2.59 0.91
CA ASP A 233 11.13 2.09 1.73
C ASP A 233 12.10 1.31 0.86
N ALA A 234 13.38 1.27 1.25
CA ALA A 234 14.42 0.49 0.61
C ALA A 234 15.00 -0.55 1.56
N GLU A 235 15.12 -1.78 1.09
CA GLU A 235 15.76 -2.89 1.83
C GLU A 235 16.82 -3.55 0.97
N ILE A 236 17.92 -4.02 1.59
CA ILE A 236 19.01 -4.72 0.91
C ILE A 236 19.29 -6.08 1.54
N GLY A 237 19.80 -7.00 0.72
CA GLY A 237 20.23 -8.33 1.18
C GLY A 237 20.82 -9.16 0.06
N TYR A 238 21.48 -10.25 0.43
CA TYR A 238 22.03 -11.23 -0.53
C TYR A 238 21.04 -12.33 -0.90
N LYS A 239 19.95 -12.43 -0.11
CA LYS A 239 18.81 -13.32 -0.35
C LYS A 239 17.53 -12.58 -0.10
N TRP A 240 16.55 -12.75 -0.98
CA TRP A 240 15.27 -12.06 -0.86
C TRP A 240 14.51 -12.36 0.44
N GLY A 241 14.68 -13.51 1.05
CA GLY A 241 14.08 -13.83 2.35
C GLY A 241 14.83 -13.27 3.57
N GLU A 242 15.98 -12.61 3.37
CA GLU A 242 16.86 -12.08 4.40
C GLU A 242 17.26 -10.64 4.07
N MET A 243 16.27 -9.74 4.09
CA MET A 243 16.44 -8.32 3.75
C MET A 243 16.56 -7.46 5.03
N TYR A 244 17.29 -6.36 4.92
CA TYR A 244 17.53 -5.38 5.97
C TYR A 244 17.25 -3.98 5.42
N LYS A 245 16.69 -3.09 6.25
CA LYS A 245 16.49 -1.69 5.84
C LYS A 245 17.81 -1.08 5.38
N LEU A 246 17.76 -0.38 4.26
CA LEU A 246 18.89 0.39 3.75
C LEU A 246 19.04 1.68 4.57
N ASP A 247 20.24 1.94 5.03
CA ASP A 247 20.59 3.27 5.51
C ASP A 247 20.85 4.20 4.31
N MET A 248 19.96 5.13 4.10
CA MET A 248 19.97 6.02 2.94
C MET A 248 21.13 7.05 2.96
N GLU A 249 21.80 7.20 4.11
CA GLU A 249 22.98 8.08 4.24
C GLU A 249 24.27 7.34 3.95
N THR A 250 24.38 6.09 4.35
CA THR A 250 25.61 5.32 4.28
C THR A 250 25.64 4.28 3.16
N GLY A 251 24.47 3.84 2.67
CA GLY A 251 24.36 2.73 1.71
C GLY A 251 24.58 1.35 2.34
N LEU A 252 24.53 1.25 3.66
CA LEU A 252 24.73 0.02 4.41
C LEU A 252 23.42 -0.51 5.01
N PRO A 253 23.34 -1.82 5.34
CA PRO A 253 22.17 -2.35 6.05
C PRO A 253 22.08 -1.77 7.46
N LYS A 254 20.87 -1.32 7.86
CA LYS A 254 20.59 -0.97 9.26
C LYS A 254 20.51 -2.22 10.12
N PRO A 255 21.03 -2.21 11.36
CA PRO A 255 20.82 -3.30 12.31
C PRO A 255 19.31 -3.56 12.48
N LYS A 256 18.95 -4.83 12.72
CA LYS A 256 17.56 -5.14 13.15
C LYS A 256 17.42 -4.71 14.61
N ASP A 257 16.41 -3.89 14.90
CA ASP A 257 15.96 -3.57 16.25
C ASP A 257 15.42 -4.80 16.98
#